data_be831ce638723efd1a22f9d503c14fe4
#
_entry.id   be831ce638723efd1a22f9d503c14fe4
#
_cell.length_a   1.000
_cell.length_b   1.000
_cell.length_c   1.000
_cell.angle_alpha   90.00
_cell.angle_beta   90.00
_cell.angle_gamma   90.00
#
_symmetry.space_group_name_H-M   'P 1'
#
loop_
_entity.id
_entity.type
_entity.pdbx_description
1 polymer ?
#
loop_
_entity_poly.entity_id
_entity_poly.type
_entity_poly.pdbx_seq_one_letter_code
_entity_poly.pdbx_strand_id
1 'polypeptide(L)'
;NGYPNVSEETKKKVQDAIKELNYIPNSIAAALSSKQFGRIALVLDPNRQTQAIDQIFMQYLVGALDKAKELNVEVVTIFPSMIAGMTAEEITRSFLSQSISGVVIYGMSKEDKVLQKLIREKQFACVVVDAPIVNARTTYISIDQEQAQYDVAKKTVLDDNCKRVLYIAGRRDGYVTEQRLKGMKRLVKDLDLTMMVRQGD
;
A
#
# COMPACT_ATOMS: atom_id res chain seq x y z
N ASN A 1 -30.90 -6.19 -1.39
CA ASN A 1 -30.83 -4.86 -1.99
C ASN A 1 -31.96 -4.03 -1.38
N GLY A 2 -31.61 -3.07 -0.49
CA GLY A 2 -32.60 -2.25 0.23
C GLY A 2 -33.24 -1.19 -0.66
N TYR A 3 -34.02 -1.61 -1.64
CA TYR A 3 -34.86 -0.68 -2.39
C TYR A 3 -35.92 -0.09 -1.51
N PRO A 4 -36.06 1.24 -1.38
CA PRO A 4 -37.00 1.88 -0.45
C PRO A 4 -38.47 1.66 -0.76
N ASN A 5 -38.80 1.07 -1.92
CA ASN A 5 -40.19 0.88 -2.38
C ASN A 5 -40.66 -0.59 -2.40
N VAL A 6 -39.99 -1.50 -1.68
CA VAL A 6 -40.41 -2.92 -1.61
C VAL A 6 -41.10 -3.18 -0.28
N SER A 7 -42.36 -3.69 -0.32
CA SER A 7 -43.12 -4.03 0.87
C SER A 7 -42.43 -5.14 1.70
N GLU A 8 -42.65 -5.12 3.02
CA GLU A 8 -42.07 -6.15 3.92
C GLU A 8 -42.54 -7.56 3.58
N GLU A 9 -43.81 -7.70 3.09
CA GLU A 9 -44.31 -8.97 2.61
C GLU A 9 -43.53 -9.51 1.40
N THR A 10 -43.19 -8.64 0.44
CA THR A 10 -42.41 -9.03 -0.73
C THR A 10 -40.98 -9.40 -0.32
N LYS A 11 -40.35 -8.66 0.61
CA LYS A 11 -39.05 -9.00 1.15
C LYS A 11 -39.04 -10.38 1.79
N LYS A 12 -40.06 -10.69 2.58
CA LYS A 12 -40.21 -11.99 3.25
C LYS A 12 -40.34 -13.13 2.24
N LYS A 13 -41.23 -12.99 1.22
CA LYS A 13 -41.39 -13.98 0.14
C LYS A 13 -40.08 -14.26 -0.59
N VAL A 14 -39.30 -13.23 -0.88
CA VAL A 14 -37.98 -13.38 -1.53
C VAL A 14 -36.97 -14.09 -0.62
N GLN A 15 -36.95 -13.76 0.68
CA GLN A 15 -36.09 -14.43 1.64
C GLN A 15 -36.43 -15.91 1.82
N ASP A 16 -37.71 -16.24 1.85
CA ASP A 16 -38.19 -17.61 1.97
C ASP A 16 -37.82 -18.42 0.71
N ALA A 17 -38.02 -17.86 -0.48
CA ALA A 17 -37.59 -18.48 -1.73
C ALA A 17 -36.07 -18.68 -1.83
N ILE A 18 -35.26 -17.72 -1.36
CA ILE A 18 -33.78 -17.85 -1.28
C ILE A 18 -33.41 -19.05 -0.40
N LYS A 19 -34.08 -19.21 0.75
CA LYS A 19 -33.80 -20.34 1.64
C LYS A 19 -34.24 -21.68 1.05
N GLU A 20 -35.43 -21.72 0.47
CA GLU A 20 -36.03 -22.94 -0.14
C GLU A 20 -35.18 -23.44 -1.31
N LEU A 21 -34.70 -22.53 -2.16
CA LEU A 21 -33.85 -22.86 -3.33
C LEU A 21 -32.38 -23.00 -3.01
N ASN A 22 -31.98 -22.83 -1.74
CA ASN A 22 -30.60 -22.77 -1.33
C ASN A 22 -29.74 -21.84 -2.23
N TYR A 23 -30.37 -20.72 -2.66
CA TYR A 23 -29.76 -19.79 -3.60
C TYR A 23 -28.70 -18.96 -2.91
N ILE A 24 -27.46 -19.09 -3.36
CA ILE A 24 -26.35 -18.24 -2.94
C ILE A 24 -26.25 -17.06 -3.93
N PRO A 25 -26.57 -15.82 -3.50
CA PRO A 25 -26.45 -14.66 -4.37
C PRO A 25 -25.01 -14.55 -4.93
N ASN A 26 -24.90 -14.41 -6.23
CA ASN A 26 -23.60 -14.14 -6.84
C ASN A 26 -23.19 -12.72 -6.46
N SER A 27 -22.17 -12.60 -5.59
CA SER A 27 -21.64 -11.32 -5.12
C SER A 27 -21.12 -10.44 -6.26
N ILE A 28 -20.64 -11.04 -7.34
CA ILE A 28 -20.18 -10.33 -8.54
C ILE A 28 -21.35 -9.69 -9.28
N ALA A 29 -22.45 -10.43 -9.47
CA ALA A 29 -23.65 -9.90 -10.07
C ALA A 29 -24.33 -8.83 -9.19
N ALA A 30 -24.29 -9.00 -7.87
CA ALA A 30 -24.77 -8.02 -6.91
C ALA A 30 -23.91 -6.74 -6.90
N ALA A 31 -22.61 -6.83 -7.02
CA ALA A 31 -21.70 -5.69 -7.13
C ALA A 31 -21.89 -4.91 -8.44
N LEU A 32 -22.19 -5.61 -9.54
CA LEU A 32 -22.51 -4.98 -10.84
C LEU A 32 -23.85 -4.22 -10.80
N SER A 33 -24.81 -4.66 -10.00
CA SER A 33 -26.13 -4.04 -9.88
C SER A 33 -26.25 -2.98 -8.78
N SER A 34 -25.42 -3.09 -7.74
CA SER A 34 -25.32 -2.09 -6.68
C SER A 34 -24.08 -1.26 -6.97
N LYS A 35 -24.23 0.06 -7.07
CA LYS A 35 -23.10 1.01 -7.05
C LYS A 35 -22.37 1.01 -5.69
N GLN A 36 -22.39 -0.08 -4.95
CA GLN A 36 -21.76 -0.22 -3.65
C GLN A 36 -20.30 -0.60 -3.82
N PHE A 37 -19.50 0.24 -3.23
CA PHE A 37 -18.08 0.18 -2.90
C PHE A 37 -17.31 -1.00 -3.52
N GLY A 38 -16.49 -0.67 -4.51
CA GLY A 38 -15.63 -1.62 -5.18
C GLY A 38 -14.63 -2.28 -4.22
N ARG A 39 -14.01 -3.33 -4.69
CA ARG A 39 -12.89 -3.98 -4.01
C ARG A 39 -11.66 -3.09 -4.04
N ILE A 40 -10.83 -3.21 -3.01
CA ILE A 40 -9.50 -2.57 -2.96
C ILE A 40 -8.45 -3.66 -3.10
N ALA A 41 -7.54 -3.50 -4.04
CA ALA A 41 -6.34 -4.32 -4.12
C ALA A 41 -5.30 -3.83 -3.10
N LEU A 42 -4.78 -4.74 -2.31
CA LEU A 42 -3.65 -4.52 -1.43
C LEU A 42 -2.43 -5.24 -2.01
N VAL A 43 -1.57 -4.49 -2.68
CA VAL A 43 -0.34 -5.02 -3.29
C VAL A 43 0.76 -5.00 -2.25
N LEU A 44 1.31 -6.17 -1.93
CA LEU A 44 2.29 -6.32 -0.87
C LEU A 44 3.25 -7.47 -1.13
N ASP A 45 4.53 -7.28 -0.77
CA ASP A 45 5.58 -8.27 -0.93
C ASP A 45 6.00 -8.85 0.44
N PRO A 46 5.53 -10.04 0.81
CA PRO A 46 5.88 -10.68 2.08
C PRO A 46 7.28 -11.29 2.09
N ASN A 47 7.95 -11.40 0.93
CA ASN A 47 9.23 -12.12 0.82
C ASN A 47 10.46 -11.30 1.25
N ARG A 48 10.27 -10.15 1.87
CA ARG A 48 11.39 -9.34 2.38
C ARG A 48 11.84 -9.86 3.74
N GLN A 49 12.92 -10.60 3.72
CA GLN A 49 13.51 -11.44 4.77
C GLN A 49 14.05 -10.71 6.02
N THR A 50 13.30 -9.83 6.66
CA THR A 50 13.72 -9.31 7.97
C THR A 50 12.53 -9.24 8.94
N GLN A 51 12.64 -9.95 10.08
CA GLN A 51 11.60 -10.02 11.13
C GLN A 51 11.06 -8.65 11.58
N ALA A 52 11.90 -7.61 11.60
CA ALA A 52 11.46 -6.27 11.98
C ALA A 52 10.54 -5.62 10.94
N ILE A 53 10.77 -5.88 9.66
CA ILE A 53 9.91 -5.39 8.56
C ILE A 53 8.58 -6.14 8.59
N ASP A 54 8.58 -7.42 8.92
CA ASP A 54 7.36 -8.23 9.03
C ASP A 54 6.42 -7.71 10.11
N GLN A 55 6.92 -7.26 11.25
CA GLN A 55 6.09 -6.69 12.33
C GLN A 55 5.42 -5.38 11.92
N ILE A 56 6.16 -4.45 11.33
CA ILE A 56 5.61 -3.17 10.85
C ILE A 56 4.59 -3.43 9.74
N PHE A 57 4.92 -4.31 8.82
CA PHE A 57 4.05 -4.74 7.74
C PHE A 57 2.72 -5.31 8.25
N MET A 58 2.77 -6.21 9.25
CA MET A 58 1.57 -6.78 9.86
C MET A 58 0.70 -5.72 10.54
N GLN A 59 1.28 -4.71 11.18
CA GLN A 59 0.52 -3.60 11.75
C GLN A 59 -0.22 -2.78 10.68
N TYR A 60 0.44 -2.48 9.56
CA TYR A 60 -0.21 -1.80 8.43
C TYR A 60 -1.33 -2.65 7.83
N LEU A 61 -1.09 -3.96 7.67
CA LEU A 61 -2.11 -4.87 7.15
C LEU A 61 -3.33 -4.93 8.06
N VAL A 62 -3.13 -5.11 9.36
CA VAL A 62 -4.23 -5.14 10.34
C VAL A 62 -5.01 -3.82 10.31
N GLY A 63 -4.34 -2.67 10.35
CA GLY A 63 -5.01 -1.37 10.27
C GLY A 63 -5.81 -1.16 8.99
N ALA A 64 -5.28 -1.63 7.85
CA ALA A 64 -5.98 -1.56 6.57
C ALA A 64 -7.24 -2.46 6.54
N LEU A 65 -7.14 -3.69 7.09
CA LEU A 65 -8.25 -4.63 7.15
C LEU A 65 -9.34 -4.16 8.13
N ASP A 66 -8.98 -3.63 9.29
CA ASP A 66 -9.92 -3.07 10.26
C ASP A 66 -10.69 -1.91 9.64
N LYS A 67 -10.01 -1.01 8.93
CA LYS A 67 -10.67 0.11 8.27
C LYS A 67 -11.54 -0.34 7.10
N ALA A 68 -11.12 -1.32 6.33
CA ALA A 68 -11.93 -1.91 5.27
C ALA A 68 -13.22 -2.54 5.82
N LYS A 69 -13.14 -3.24 6.96
CA LYS A 69 -14.28 -3.79 7.68
C LYS A 69 -15.27 -2.71 8.12
N GLU A 70 -14.78 -1.62 8.73
CA GLU A 70 -15.62 -0.47 9.13
C GLU A 70 -16.37 0.14 7.93
N LEU A 71 -15.69 0.25 6.79
CA LEU A 71 -16.21 0.84 5.57
C LEU A 71 -17.00 -0.16 4.71
N ASN A 72 -17.09 -1.41 5.13
CA ASN A 72 -17.71 -2.51 4.38
C ASN A 72 -17.13 -2.66 2.95
N VAL A 73 -15.80 -2.58 2.83
CA VAL A 73 -15.02 -2.70 1.58
C VAL A 73 -14.32 -4.06 1.57
N GLU A 74 -14.40 -4.78 0.45
CA GLU A 74 -13.64 -6.01 0.27
C GLU A 74 -12.17 -5.69 -0.07
N VAL A 75 -11.24 -6.39 0.57
CA VAL A 75 -9.80 -6.29 0.29
C VAL A 75 -9.33 -7.54 -0.41
N VAL A 76 -8.69 -7.36 -1.57
CA VAL A 76 -8.05 -8.43 -2.33
C VAL A 76 -6.54 -8.27 -2.19
N THR A 77 -5.88 -9.22 -1.55
CA THR A 77 -4.43 -9.23 -1.42
C THR A 77 -3.78 -9.69 -2.73
N ILE A 78 -2.85 -8.91 -3.23
CA ILE A 78 -2.10 -9.17 -4.47
C ILE A 78 -0.62 -9.27 -4.12
N PHE A 79 -0.02 -10.42 -4.35
CA PHE A 79 1.42 -10.59 -4.23
C PHE A 79 2.11 -10.27 -5.56
N PRO A 80 3.33 -9.71 -5.57
CA PRO A 80 4.08 -9.45 -6.79
C PRO A 80 4.22 -10.66 -7.71
N SER A 81 4.31 -11.87 -7.15
CA SER A 81 4.34 -13.12 -7.90
C SER A 81 3.08 -13.38 -8.73
N MET A 82 1.92 -12.86 -8.30
CA MET A 82 0.64 -13.00 -9.01
C MET A 82 0.53 -12.13 -10.25
N ILE A 83 1.31 -11.06 -10.30
CA ILE A 83 1.35 -10.09 -11.41
C ILE A 83 2.70 -10.08 -12.12
N ALA A 84 3.58 -11.03 -11.78
CA ALA A 84 4.89 -11.15 -12.41
C ALA A 84 4.76 -11.44 -13.91
N GLY A 85 5.52 -10.70 -14.73
CA GLY A 85 5.47 -10.82 -16.19
C GLY A 85 4.27 -10.15 -16.87
N MET A 86 3.30 -9.62 -16.10
CA MET A 86 2.18 -8.88 -16.66
C MET A 86 2.57 -7.43 -16.98
N THR A 87 1.99 -6.91 -18.06
CA THR A 87 2.04 -5.47 -18.36
C THR A 87 1.06 -4.69 -17.48
N ALA A 88 1.22 -3.37 -17.40
CA ALA A 88 0.29 -2.51 -16.66
C ALA A 88 -1.15 -2.62 -17.19
N GLU A 89 -1.32 -2.77 -18.51
CA GLU A 89 -2.61 -2.94 -19.16
C GLU A 89 -3.28 -4.28 -18.81
N GLU A 90 -2.50 -5.35 -18.68
CA GLU A 90 -3.01 -6.67 -18.26
C GLU A 90 -3.42 -6.65 -16.80
N ILE A 91 -2.63 -6.03 -15.93
CA ILE A 91 -2.99 -5.81 -14.50
C ILE A 91 -4.27 -4.98 -14.42
N THR A 92 -4.35 -3.88 -15.18
CA THR A 92 -5.55 -3.03 -15.22
C THR A 92 -6.79 -3.82 -15.61
N ARG A 93 -6.73 -4.62 -16.68
CA ARG A 93 -7.85 -5.47 -17.11
C ARG A 93 -8.22 -6.50 -16.04
N SER A 94 -7.23 -7.14 -15.44
CA SER A 94 -7.44 -8.12 -14.37
C SER A 94 -8.13 -7.47 -13.15
N PHE A 95 -7.69 -6.29 -12.73
CA PHE A 95 -8.27 -5.58 -11.59
C PHE A 95 -9.69 -5.11 -11.88
N LEU A 96 -9.95 -4.56 -13.06
CA LEU A 96 -11.29 -4.15 -13.47
C LEU A 96 -12.26 -5.34 -13.56
N SER A 97 -11.81 -6.50 -14.06
CA SER A 97 -12.65 -7.71 -14.11
C SER A 97 -13.02 -8.23 -12.73
N GLN A 98 -12.24 -7.93 -11.71
CA GLN A 98 -12.50 -8.25 -10.32
C GLN A 98 -13.24 -7.15 -9.56
N SER A 99 -13.72 -6.10 -10.24
CA SER A 99 -14.38 -4.93 -9.67
C SER A 99 -13.50 -4.15 -8.66
N ILE A 100 -12.17 -4.20 -8.82
CA ILE A 100 -11.23 -3.42 -8.04
C ILE A 100 -11.33 -1.96 -8.49
N SER A 101 -11.55 -1.04 -7.55
CA SER A 101 -11.71 0.39 -7.78
C SER A 101 -10.58 1.24 -7.19
N GLY A 102 -9.84 0.67 -6.25
CA GLY A 102 -8.70 1.33 -5.59
C GLY A 102 -7.55 0.36 -5.35
N VAL A 103 -6.35 0.90 -5.21
CA VAL A 103 -5.13 0.11 -5.01
C VAL A 103 -4.30 0.73 -3.90
N VAL A 104 -3.90 -0.06 -2.92
CA VAL A 104 -2.91 0.30 -1.92
C VAL A 104 -1.64 -0.49 -2.20
N ILE A 105 -0.51 0.19 -2.35
CA ILE A 105 0.77 -0.43 -2.72
C ILE A 105 1.78 -0.24 -1.61
N TYR A 106 2.28 -1.35 -1.08
CA TYR A 106 3.34 -1.39 -0.09
C TYR A 106 4.69 -1.73 -0.72
N GLY A 107 5.72 -1.07 -0.23
CA GLY A 107 7.09 -1.46 -0.49
C GLY A 107 7.52 -1.34 -1.94
N MET A 108 6.88 -0.46 -2.72
CA MET A 108 7.27 -0.19 -4.10
C MET A 108 8.70 0.36 -4.16
N SER A 109 9.46 -0.10 -5.13
CA SER A 109 10.79 0.38 -5.44
C SER A 109 10.81 1.27 -6.70
N LYS A 110 11.96 1.92 -6.97
CA LYS A 110 12.16 2.69 -8.19
C LYS A 110 12.26 1.81 -9.45
N GLU A 111 12.54 0.52 -9.27
CA GLU A 111 12.65 -0.47 -10.34
C GLU A 111 11.29 -1.08 -10.72
N ASP A 112 10.24 -0.87 -9.93
CA ASP A 112 8.89 -1.38 -10.20
C ASP A 112 8.18 -0.60 -11.31
N LYS A 113 8.74 -0.66 -12.54
CA LYS A 113 8.28 0.14 -13.70
C LYS A 113 6.83 -0.15 -14.09
N VAL A 114 6.39 -1.39 -13.91
CA VAL A 114 5.01 -1.80 -14.23
C VAL A 114 4.02 -1.14 -13.28
N LEU A 115 4.28 -1.18 -11.96
CA LEU A 115 3.43 -0.51 -10.98
C LEU A 115 3.45 1.02 -11.14
N GLN A 116 4.61 1.61 -11.47
CA GLN A 116 4.71 3.03 -11.79
C GLN A 116 3.88 3.40 -13.03
N LYS A 117 3.84 2.53 -14.05
CA LYS A 117 3.00 2.72 -15.23
C LYS A 117 1.52 2.61 -14.87
N LEU A 118 1.11 1.59 -14.11
CA LEU A 118 -0.25 1.42 -13.61
C LEU A 118 -0.75 2.68 -12.89
N ILE A 119 0.07 3.25 -12.00
CA ILE A 119 -0.24 4.50 -11.29
C ILE A 119 -0.40 5.67 -12.26
N ARG A 120 0.49 5.80 -13.25
CA ARG A 120 0.45 6.89 -14.25
C ARG A 120 -0.78 6.86 -15.14
N GLU A 121 -1.34 5.70 -15.41
CA GLU A 121 -2.55 5.54 -16.22
C GLU A 121 -3.82 6.06 -15.52
N LYS A 122 -3.77 6.29 -14.21
CA LYS A 122 -4.85 6.92 -13.40
C LYS A 122 -6.20 6.19 -13.49
N GLN A 123 -6.22 4.91 -13.78
CA GLN A 123 -7.46 4.13 -13.83
C GLN A 123 -8.03 3.90 -12.43
N PHE A 124 -7.17 3.79 -11.43
CA PHE A 124 -7.52 3.53 -10.03
C PHE A 124 -7.20 4.71 -9.14
N ALA A 125 -7.95 4.86 -8.03
CA ALA A 125 -7.50 5.63 -6.89
C ALA A 125 -6.36 4.83 -6.23
N CYS A 126 -5.18 5.45 -6.06
CA CYS A 126 -4.02 4.76 -5.52
C CYS A 126 -3.51 5.42 -4.24
N VAL A 127 -3.11 4.60 -3.28
CA VAL A 127 -2.32 5.02 -2.12
C VAL A 127 -1.01 4.24 -2.14
N VAL A 128 0.11 4.95 -2.11
CA VAL A 128 1.43 4.31 -2.08
C VAL A 128 2.07 4.53 -0.72
N VAL A 129 2.49 3.46 -0.06
CA VAL A 129 3.12 3.55 1.25
C VAL A 129 4.62 3.70 1.08
N ASP A 130 5.19 4.70 1.75
CA ASP A 130 6.62 5.01 1.78
C ASP A 130 7.26 5.34 0.41
N ALA A 131 6.47 5.71 -0.59
CA ALA A 131 6.99 6.21 -1.86
C ALA A 131 6.26 7.50 -2.26
N PRO A 132 6.95 8.63 -2.42
CA PRO A 132 6.36 9.95 -2.61
C PRO A 132 5.86 10.15 -4.06
N ILE A 133 4.87 9.35 -4.45
CA ILE A 133 4.25 9.40 -5.78
C ILE A 133 2.88 10.05 -5.66
N VAL A 134 2.69 11.15 -6.38
CA VAL A 134 1.45 11.93 -6.36
C VAL A 134 0.99 12.24 -7.78
N ASN A 135 -0.30 12.08 -8.03
CA ASN A 135 -0.98 12.59 -9.22
C ASN A 135 -2.47 12.84 -8.89
N ALA A 136 -3.30 13.16 -9.89
CA ALA A 136 -4.71 13.49 -9.69
C ALA A 136 -5.54 12.37 -9.00
N ARG A 137 -5.09 11.12 -9.03
CA ARG A 137 -5.75 9.95 -8.43
C ARG A 137 -4.86 9.15 -7.49
N THR A 138 -3.66 9.66 -7.19
CA THR A 138 -2.69 8.96 -6.36
C THR A 138 -2.17 9.88 -5.27
N THR A 139 -2.14 9.39 -4.05
CA THR A 139 -1.46 9.98 -2.92
C THR A 139 -0.52 8.98 -2.27
N TYR A 140 0.26 9.42 -1.29
CA TYR A 140 1.10 8.52 -0.52
C TYR A 140 0.95 8.76 0.97
N ILE A 141 1.31 7.74 1.74
CA ILE A 141 1.41 7.78 3.20
C ILE A 141 2.84 7.41 3.58
N SER A 142 3.49 8.26 4.36
CA SER A 142 4.84 8.04 4.88
C SER A 142 5.06 8.88 6.12
N ILE A 143 5.99 8.46 6.97
CA ILE A 143 6.61 9.37 7.94
C ILE A 143 7.61 10.25 7.21
N ASP A 144 8.00 11.37 7.83
CA ASP A 144 9.13 12.17 7.34
C ASP A 144 10.45 11.43 7.58
N GLN A 145 10.81 10.55 6.62
CA GLN A 145 11.98 9.68 6.71
C GLN A 145 13.30 10.48 6.76
N GLU A 146 13.34 11.64 6.12
CA GLU A 146 14.50 12.54 6.13
C GLU A 146 14.69 13.14 7.51
N GLN A 147 13.63 13.75 8.07
CA GLN A 147 13.69 14.36 9.38
C GLN A 147 13.92 13.31 10.49
N ALA A 148 13.21 12.19 10.45
CA ALA A 148 13.38 11.13 11.44
C ALA A 148 14.82 10.59 11.47
N GLN A 149 15.43 10.36 10.31
CA GLN A 149 16.82 9.93 10.22
C GLN A 149 17.79 10.99 10.76
N TYR A 150 17.55 12.26 10.41
CA TYR A 150 18.34 13.38 10.92
C TYR A 150 18.31 13.44 12.44
N ASP A 151 17.12 13.39 13.05
CA ASP A 151 16.93 13.56 14.49
C ASP A 151 17.57 12.43 15.30
N VAL A 152 17.34 11.18 14.88
CA VAL A 152 17.94 10.01 15.52
C VAL A 152 19.47 10.05 15.44
N ALA A 153 20.01 10.30 14.26
CA ALA A 153 21.45 10.34 14.07
C ALA A 153 22.09 11.54 14.78
N LYS A 154 21.43 12.71 14.80
CA LYS A 154 21.89 13.88 15.56
C LYS A 154 22.01 13.60 17.05
N LYS A 155 20.99 12.95 17.61
CA LYS A 155 21.03 12.56 19.03
C LYS A 155 22.24 11.67 19.32
N THR A 156 22.42 10.60 18.55
CA THR A 156 23.53 9.66 18.73
C THR A 156 24.89 10.35 18.61
N VAL A 157 25.07 11.20 17.59
CA VAL A 157 26.34 11.91 17.33
C VAL A 157 26.68 12.87 18.47
N LEU A 158 25.68 13.58 19.01
CA LEU A 158 25.88 14.53 20.11
C LEU A 158 26.12 13.83 21.45
N ASP A 159 25.36 12.79 21.77
CA ASP A 159 25.48 12.01 22.99
C ASP A 159 26.89 11.38 23.11
N ASP A 160 27.43 10.86 22.00
CA ASP A 160 28.72 10.18 21.95
C ASP A 160 29.89 11.10 21.49
N ASN A 161 29.63 12.37 21.23
CA ASN A 161 30.59 13.35 20.71
C ASN A 161 31.39 12.85 19.49
N CYS A 162 30.69 12.18 18.56
CA CYS A 162 31.30 11.57 17.38
C CYS A 162 31.61 12.60 16.30
N LYS A 163 32.75 12.45 15.62
CA LYS A 163 33.13 13.25 14.42
C LYS A 163 33.11 12.44 13.13
N ARG A 164 33.05 11.14 13.24
CA ARG A 164 33.03 10.22 12.09
C ARG A 164 31.88 9.24 12.23
N VAL A 165 31.09 9.08 11.17
CA VAL A 165 29.94 8.19 11.15
C VAL A 165 30.05 7.21 9.99
N LEU A 166 29.68 5.96 10.25
CA LEU A 166 29.44 4.96 9.22
C LEU A 166 27.92 4.84 9.04
N TYR A 167 27.44 5.14 7.84
CA TYR A 167 26.04 4.95 7.49
C TYR A 167 25.89 3.71 6.63
N ILE A 168 25.18 2.70 7.14
CA ILE A 168 24.81 1.50 6.39
C ILE A 168 23.43 1.76 5.78
N ALA A 169 23.42 1.98 4.48
CA ALA A 169 22.21 2.30 3.73
C ALA A 169 21.40 1.03 3.40
N GLY A 170 20.10 1.14 3.32
CA GLY A 170 19.25 0.10 2.77
C GLY A 170 19.36 -0.02 1.24
N ARG A 171 18.44 -0.73 0.60
CA ARG A 171 18.43 -0.95 -0.85
C ARG A 171 18.57 0.34 -1.66
N ARG A 172 19.38 0.30 -2.72
CA ARG A 172 19.66 1.48 -3.60
C ARG A 172 18.42 2.00 -4.32
N ASP A 173 17.52 1.11 -4.69
CA ASP A 173 16.28 1.38 -5.41
C ASP A 173 15.12 1.79 -4.48
N GLY A 174 15.34 1.83 -3.15
CA GLY A 174 14.35 2.17 -2.15
C GLY A 174 14.10 3.67 -2.02
N TYR A 175 12.85 4.11 -2.04
CA TYR A 175 12.47 5.49 -1.77
C TYR A 175 12.84 5.92 -0.34
N VAL A 176 12.60 5.06 0.64
CA VAL A 176 12.97 5.30 2.05
C VAL A 176 14.47 5.49 2.22
N THR A 177 15.28 4.64 1.55
CA THR A 177 16.74 4.75 1.59
C THR A 177 17.23 6.10 1.10
N GLU A 178 16.65 6.59 0.00
CA GLU A 178 17.00 7.91 -0.52
C GLU A 178 16.67 9.04 0.46
N GLN A 179 15.47 9.03 1.05
CA GLN A 179 15.05 10.06 1.99
C GLN A 179 15.93 10.07 3.25
N ARG A 180 16.19 8.89 3.81
CA ARG A 180 17.06 8.74 4.98
C ARG A 180 18.50 9.20 4.68
N LEU A 181 19.03 8.89 3.50
CA LEU A 181 20.34 9.37 3.10
C LEU A 181 20.40 10.90 2.97
N LYS A 182 19.31 11.55 2.55
CA LYS A 182 19.20 13.02 2.56
C LYS A 182 19.31 13.58 3.98
N GLY A 183 18.62 12.97 4.95
CA GLY A 183 18.71 13.33 6.38
C GLY A 183 20.15 13.22 6.91
N MET A 184 20.82 12.10 6.59
CA MET A 184 22.23 11.91 6.97
C MET A 184 23.15 12.96 6.34
N LYS A 185 23.01 13.25 5.05
CA LYS A 185 23.81 14.28 4.37
C LYS A 185 23.61 15.66 4.96
N ARG A 186 22.36 16.00 5.33
CA ARG A 186 22.06 17.25 6.02
C ARG A 186 22.76 17.32 7.38
N LEU A 187 22.68 16.26 8.18
CA LEU A 187 23.36 16.18 9.49
C LEU A 187 24.89 16.36 9.35
N VAL A 188 25.49 15.68 8.39
CA VAL A 188 26.92 15.76 8.11
C VAL A 188 27.35 17.21 7.85
N LYS A 189 26.56 17.94 7.06
CA LYS A 189 26.81 19.34 6.76
C LYS A 189 26.63 20.24 7.99
N ASP A 190 25.56 20.01 8.77
CA ASP A 190 25.19 20.88 9.90
C ASP A 190 26.16 20.75 11.08
N LEU A 191 26.76 19.59 11.28
CA LEU A 191 27.65 19.30 12.41
C LEU A 191 29.12 19.11 12.00
N ASP A 192 29.46 19.38 10.76
CA ASP A 192 30.82 19.21 10.18
C ASP A 192 31.40 17.82 10.49
N LEU A 193 30.68 16.78 10.06
CA LEU A 193 31.05 15.39 10.28
C LEU A 193 31.72 14.79 9.05
N THR A 194 32.46 13.72 9.25
CA THR A 194 32.92 12.83 8.16
C THR A 194 32.02 11.61 8.09
N MET A 195 31.44 11.34 6.93
CA MET A 195 30.56 10.17 6.74
C MET A 195 31.11 9.22 5.69
N MET A 196 31.15 7.94 6.05
CA MET A 196 31.33 6.84 5.11
C MET A 196 29.98 6.16 4.90
N VAL A 197 29.61 5.91 3.63
CA VAL A 197 28.39 5.19 3.29
C VAL A 197 28.75 3.80 2.77
N ARG A 198 28.08 2.79 3.27
CA ARG A 198 28.12 1.41 2.78
C ARG A 198 26.71 0.95 2.47
N GLN A 199 26.61 0.09 1.48
CA GLN A 199 25.33 -0.54 1.12
C GLN A 199 25.11 -1.72 2.06
N GLY A 200 23.95 -1.77 2.70
CA GLY A 200 23.44 -2.97 3.34
C GLY A 200 22.66 -3.82 2.33
N ASP A 201 22.61 -5.10 2.50
CA ASP A 201 21.88 -6.05 1.67
C ASP A 201 20.39 -6.08 2.04
#